data_fec6181c15aadc7a83bec1f60b641fdf
#
_entry.id   fec6181c15aadc7a83bec1f60b641fdf
#
_cell.length_a   1.000
_cell.length_b   1.000
_cell.length_c   1.000
_cell.angle_alpha   90.00
_cell.angle_beta   90.00
_cell.angle_gamma   90.00
#
_symmetry.space_group_name_H-M   'P 1'
#
loop_
_entity.id
_entity.type
_entity.pdbx_description
1 polymer ?
#
loop_
_entity_poly.entity_id
_entity_poly.type
_entity_poly.pdbx_seq_one_letter_code
_entity_poly.pdbx_strand_id
1 'polypeptide(L)'
;MYTLATHYRGAELCVELDEEEARLLINGLVRQCSPLSNTLRLSSTVQTDYEWHEFIEGIITCNAEVIKMVLVANKAEIAEKEFSP
;
A
#
# COMPACT_ATOMS: atom_id res chain seq x y z
N MET A 1 4.12 14.28 -1.03
CA MET A 1 3.76 12.91 -0.60
C MET A 1 2.74 12.31 -1.54
N TYR A 2 2.92 11.05 -1.89
CA TYR A 2 1.98 10.33 -2.74
C TYR A 2 1.25 9.30 -1.88
N THR A 3 -0.06 9.19 -2.05
CA THR A 3 -0.89 8.35 -1.18
C THR A 3 -1.95 7.64 -2.00
N LEU A 4 -2.11 6.35 -1.74
CA LEU A 4 -3.23 5.56 -2.25
C LEU A 4 -3.94 4.95 -1.06
N ALA A 5 -5.24 5.22 -0.93
CA ALA A 5 -6.05 4.72 0.18
C ALA A 5 -7.32 4.09 -0.34
N THR A 6 -7.78 3.05 0.32
CA THR A 6 -9.05 2.40 0.01
C THR A 6 -9.59 1.70 1.24
N HIS A 7 -10.85 1.31 1.18
CA HIS A 7 -11.48 0.49 2.23
C HIS A 7 -11.65 -0.93 1.69
N TYR A 8 -11.40 -1.89 2.57
CA TYR A 8 -11.53 -3.30 2.20
C TYR A 8 -12.06 -4.08 3.41
N ARG A 9 -13.29 -4.56 3.30
CA ARG A 9 -13.94 -5.39 4.34
C ARG A 9 -13.83 -4.81 5.75
N GLY A 10 -14.15 -3.52 5.87
CA GLY A 10 -14.11 -2.81 7.15
C GLY A 10 -12.76 -2.27 7.56
N ALA A 11 -11.70 -2.58 6.85
CA ALA A 11 -10.37 -2.05 7.12
C ALA A 11 -10.05 -0.89 6.20
N GLU A 12 -9.38 0.13 6.73
CA GLU A 12 -8.84 1.23 5.92
C GLU A 12 -7.40 0.89 5.57
N LEU A 13 -7.12 0.80 4.28
CA LEU A 13 -5.79 0.46 3.78
C LEU A 13 -5.18 1.69 3.11
N CYS A 14 -3.91 1.93 3.37
CA CYS A 14 -3.21 3.07 2.80
C CYS A 14 -1.75 2.72 2.52
N VAL A 15 -1.25 3.16 1.38
CA VAL A 15 0.17 3.13 1.09
C VAL A 15 0.62 4.55 0.80
N GLU A 16 1.75 4.95 1.39
CA GLU A 16 2.30 6.30 1.27
C GLU A 16 3.74 6.24 0.83
N LEU A 17 4.13 7.24 0.04
CA LEU A 17 5.51 7.42 -0.38
C LEU A 17 5.89 8.89 -0.15
N ASP A 18 6.89 9.13 0.67
CA ASP A 18 7.46 10.48 0.85
C ASP A 18 8.90 10.52 0.33
N GLU A 19 9.64 11.57 0.68
CA GLU A 19 11.01 11.75 0.18
C GLU A 19 12.02 10.80 0.82
N GLU A 20 11.66 10.14 1.90
CA GLU A 20 12.57 9.31 2.67
C GLU A 20 12.21 7.83 2.68
N GLU A 21 10.92 7.50 2.67
CA GLU A 21 10.48 6.13 2.82
C GLU A 21 9.07 5.89 2.27
N ALA A 22 8.74 4.62 2.14
CA ALA A 22 7.39 4.16 1.85
C ALA A 22 6.80 3.49 3.08
N ARG A 23 5.49 3.62 3.28
CA ARG A 23 4.78 3.04 4.43
C ARG A 23 3.50 2.37 3.99
N LEU A 24 3.21 1.24 4.62
CA LEU A 24 1.89 0.59 4.52
C LEU A 24 1.19 0.79 5.86
N LEU A 25 -0.01 1.38 5.81
CA LEU A 25 -0.83 1.63 6.99
C LEU A 25 -2.13 0.85 6.90
N ILE A 26 -2.56 0.30 8.03
CA ILE A 26 -3.85 -0.35 8.16
C ILE A 26 -4.55 0.28 9.35
N ASN A 27 -5.74 0.83 9.12
CA ASN A 27 -6.52 1.56 10.13
C ASN A 27 -5.70 2.66 10.81
N GLY A 28 -4.90 3.37 10.01
CA GLY A 28 -4.09 4.49 10.49
C GLY A 28 -2.78 4.10 11.18
N LEU A 29 -2.49 2.81 11.32
CA LEU A 29 -1.28 2.34 11.98
C LEU A 29 -0.26 1.86 10.95
N VAL A 30 0.97 2.33 11.08
CA VAL A 30 2.06 1.88 10.21
C VAL A 30 2.37 0.41 10.50
N ARG A 31 2.22 -0.43 9.50
CA ARG A 31 2.46 -1.87 9.62
C ARG A 31 3.82 -2.27 9.07
N GLN A 32 4.30 -1.55 8.08
CA GLN A 32 5.62 -1.76 7.52
C GLN A 32 6.11 -0.47 6.86
N CYS A 33 7.41 -0.22 6.90
CA CYS A 33 8.04 0.86 6.16
C CYS A 33 9.33 0.37 5.53
N SER A 34 9.76 1.05 4.47
CA SER A 34 10.95 0.68 3.71
C SER A 34 11.62 1.92 3.14
N PRO A 35 12.95 1.95 3.05
CA PRO A 35 13.65 3.03 2.37
C PRO A 35 13.26 3.09 0.89
N LEU A 36 13.50 4.24 0.26
CA LEU A 36 13.17 4.42 -1.15
C LEU A 36 13.93 3.44 -2.05
N SER A 37 13.24 2.97 -3.07
CA SER A 37 13.78 2.09 -4.10
C SER A 37 12.90 2.23 -5.35
N ASN A 38 13.39 1.77 -6.48
CA ASN A 38 12.61 1.81 -7.73
C ASN A 38 11.42 0.85 -7.69
N THR A 39 11.51 -0.19 -6.90
CA THR A 39 10.40 -1.13 -6.71
C THR A 39 10.32 -1.48 -5.24
N LEU A 40 9.14 -1.29 -4.65
CA LEU A 40 8.90 -1.54 -3.23
C LEU A 40 7.69 -2.46 -3.09
N ARG A 41 7.81 -3.42 -2.19
CA ARG A 41 6.69 -4.27 -1.83
C ARG A 41 6.60 -4.32 -0.31
N LEU A 42 5.53 -3.76 0.22
CA LEU A 42 5.24 -3.74 1.65
C LEU A 42 4.07 -4.69 1.89
N SER A 43 4.10 -5.41 2.99
CA SER A 43 3.04 -6.38 3.27
C SER A 43 2.73 -6.48 4.75
N SER A 44 1.51 -6.90 5.04
CA SER A 44 1.05 -7.18 6.40
C SER A 44 -0.20 -8.03 6.31
N THR A 45 -0.58 -8.64 7.43
CA THR A 45 -1.87 -9.31 7.53
C THR A 45 -2.81 -8.44 8.37
N VAL A 46 -4.10 -8.50 8.07
CA VAL A 46 -5.13 -7.82 8.84
C VAL A 46 -6.28 -8.78 9.09
N GLN A 47 -6.87 -8.69 10.27
CA GLN A 47 -8.09 -9.42 10.58
C GLN A 47 -9.26 -8.52 10.20
N THR A 48 -10.09 -8.98 9.28
CA THR A 48 -11.25 -8.23 8.84
C THR A 48 -12.47 -8.60 9.67
N ASP A 49 -13.62 -7.98 9.37
CA ASP A 49 -14.89 -8.22 10.06
C ASP A 49 -15.34 -9.69 9.98
N TYR A 50 -14.76 -10.47 9.09
CA TYR A 50 -15.13 -11.88 8.89
C TYR A 50 -14.28 -12.86 9.67
N GLU A 51 -13.45 -12.35 10.58
CA GLU A 51 -12.52 -13.17 11.37
C GLU A 51 -11.47 -13.91 10.53
N TRP A 52 -11.26 -13.45 9.30
CA TRP A 52 -10.25 -14.02 8.42
C TRP A 52 -9.00 -13.14 8.44
N HIS A 53 -7.86 -13.77 8.33
CA HIS A 53 -6.61 -13.04 8.14
C HIS A 53 -6.45 -12.78 6.65
N GLU A 54 -6.44 -11.51 6.29
CA GLU A 54 -6.27 -11.07 4.91
C GLU A 54 -4.83 -10.64 4.70
N PHE A 55 -4.20 -11.12 3.63
CA PHE A 55 -2.84 -10.71 3.28
C PHE A 55 -2.90 -9.48 2.40
N ILE A 56 -2.33 -8.39 2.91
CA ILE A 56 -2.35 -7.09 2.24
C ILE A 56 -0.96 -6.76 1.75
N GLU A 57 -0.87 -6.30 0.51
CA GLU A 57 0.38 -5.83 -0.07
C GLU A 57 0.20 -4.43 -0.65
N GLY A 58 1.21 -3.57 -0.41
CA GLY A 58 1.33 -2.28 -1.10
C GLY A 58 2.53 -2.37 -2.03
N ILE A 59 2.32 -2.16 -3.32
CA ILE A 59 3.36 -2.26 -4.32
C ILE A 59 3.56 -0.88 -4.94
N ILE A 60 4.81 -0.41 -4.94
CA ILE A 60 5.16 0.88 -5.50
C ILE A 60 6.26 0.68 -6.53
N THR A 61 6.05 1.18 -7.74
CA THR A 61 7.08 1.22 -8.76
C THR A 61 7.32 2.67 -9.17
N CYS A 62 8.59 3.07 -9.20
CA CYS A 62 8.98 4.44 -9.52
C CYS A 62 9.94 4.44 -10.71
N ASN A 63 9.69 5.33 -11.65
CA ASN A 63 10.65 5.63 -12.71
C ASN A 63 10.63 7.13 -12.96
N ALA A 64 11.39 7.60 -13.96
CA ALA A 64 11.50 9.05 -14.24
C ALA A 64 10.19 9.70 -14.67
N GLU A 65 9.23 8.93 -15.15
CA GLU A 65 7.99 9.44 -15.74
C GLU A 65 6.75 9.17 -14.91
N VAL A 66 6.73 8.11 -14.11
CA VAL A 66 5.52 7.72 -13.39
C VAL A 66 5.85 7.04 -12.06
N ILE A 67 5.00 7.29 -11.07
CA ILE A 67 4.97 6.55 -9.81
C ILE A 67 3.66 5.80 -9.80
N LYS A 68 3.73 4.48 -9.75
CA LYS A 68 2.55 3.64 -9.70
C LYS A 68 2.43 2.98 -8.33
N MET A 69 1.25 3.11 -7.72
CA MET A 69 0.94 2.51 -6.43
C MET A 69 -0.23 1.56 -6.59
N VAL A 70 -0.11 0.38 -6.01
CA VAL A 70 -1.15 -0.66 -6.07
C VAL A 70 -1.36 -1.24 -4.69
N LEU A 71 -2.62 -1.41 -4.30
CA LEU A 71 -2.99 -2.16 -3.10
C LEU A 71 -3.59 -3.49 -3.53
N VAL A 72 -3.12 -4.55 -2.91
CA VAL A 72 -3.49 -5.93 -3.23
C VAL A 72 -3.96 -6.62 -1.97
N ALA A 73 -5.08 -7.33 -2.07
CA ALA A 73 -5.60 -8.15 -0.96
C ALA A 73 -5.73 -9.58 -1.45
N ASN A 74 -5.05 -10.51 -0.78
CA ASN A 74 -5.08 -11.94 -1.12
C ASN A 74 -4.80 -12.19 -2.61
N LYS A 75 -3.77 -11.49 -3.15
CA LYS A 75 -3.33 -11.57 -4.54
C LYS A 75 -4.30 -10.97 -5.56
N ALA A 76 -5.34 -10.27 -5.10
CA ALA A 76 -6.25 -9.56 -5.99
C ALA A 76 -6.03 -8.05 -5.84
N GLU A 77 -5.81 -7.36 -6.95
CA GLU A 77 -5.64 -5.91 -6.95
C GLU A 77 -6.96 -5.25 -6.58
N ILE A 78 -6.94 -4.39 -5.56
CA ILE A 78 -8.14 -3.71 -5.08
C ILE A 78 -8.12 -2.21 -5.29
N ALA A 79 -6.96 -1.61 -5.51
CA ALA A 79 -6.83 -0.19 -5.80
C ALA A 79 -5.53 0.07 -6.54
N GLU A 80 -5.53 1.09 -7.38
CA GLU A 80 -4.35 1.48 -8.16
C GLU A 80 -4.40 2.97 -8.42
N LYS A 81 -3.22 3.61 -8.44
CA LYS A 81 -3.11 5.01 -8.82
C LYS A 81 -1.74 5.28 -9.39
N GLU A 82 -1.70 6.14 -10.42
CA GLU A 82 -0.45 6.60 -11.02
C GLU A 82 -0.30 8.10 -10.80
N PHE A 83 0.92 8.52 -10.55
CA PHE A 83 1.27 9.92 -10.35
C PHE A 83 2.38 10.31 -11.31
N SER A 84 2.35 11.57 -11.74
CA SER A 84 3.48 12.18 -12.47
C SER A 84 4.37 12.87 -11.44
N PRO A 85 5.60 12.41 -11.25
CA PRO A 85 6.52 13.03 -10.29
C PRO A 85 6.97 14.43 -10.72
#